data_341e4940f8e58712bc8faf6d0854724c
#
_entry.id   341e4940f8e58712bc8faf6d0854724c
#
_cell.length_a   1.000
_cell.length_b   1.000
_cell.length_c   1.000
_cell.angle_alpha   90.00
_cell.angle_beta   90.00
_cell.angle_gamma   90.00
#
_symmetry.space_group_name_H-M   'P 1'
#
loop_
_entity.id
_entity.type
_entity.pdbx_description
1 polymer ?
#
loop_
_entity_poly.entity_id
_entity_poly.type
_entity_poly.pdbx_seq_one_letter_code
_entity_poly.pdbx_strand_id
1 'polypeptide(L)'
;ALQQYLRSPVSKRPYWASALAMAACLLVVVWGAGWQPLRWVDDLGADWVSAPGEVRTVALSDGSRVVLDADSAIAVQYSAGERHVELRRGAAYFSVVPGEIPFTVAAAGGEARVLGTRFEVRRLGEGGRVSVQQGRVAVRGGPLEAPRVLTADQQVSYAAGVSGNLQQGVDVGALTAWRDGRLSFYRATLGEVLDELRRYYPGRIVLLNDELRDKRVSGSFASQDPQAILDALQGVVGFEQHELLGRLIILR
;
A
#
# COMPACT_ATOMS: atom_id res chain seq x y z
N ALA A 1 -25.81 -50.39 51.34
CA ALA A 1 -26.55 -49.73 50.23
C ALA A 1 -26.27 -48.25 50.13
N LEU A 2 -25.04 -47.75 50.44
CA LEU A 2 -24.74 -46.32 50.45
C LEU A 2 -23.43 -45.94 49.67
N GLN A 3 -22.84 -46.85 48.87
CA GLN A 3 -21.59 -46.60 48.12
C GLN A 3 -21.77 -46.43 46.63
N GLN A 4 -22.99 -46.26 46.13
CA GLN A 4 -23.30 -46.18 44.69
C GLN A 4 -23.55 -44.77 44.14
N TYR A 5 -23.40 -43.72 44.96
CA TYR A 5 -23.79 -42.36 44.61
C TYR A 5 -22.65 -41.33 44.39
N LEU A 6 -21.38 -41.74 44.38
CA LEU A 6 -20.25 -40.80 44.24
C LEU A 6 -19.32 -41.09 43.06
N ARG A 7 -19.87 -41.43 41.92
CA ARG A 7 -19.08 -41.34 40.66
C ARG A 7 -19.74 -40.34 39.72
N SER A 8 -19.42 -39.06 39.93
CA SER A 8 -19.65 -38.05 38.90
C SER A 8 -18.84 -38.45 37.67
N PRO A 9 -19.41 -38.51 36.45
CA PRO A 9 -18.64 -38.78 35.26
C PRO A 9 -17.69 -37.62 35.05
N VAL A 10 -16.39 -37.84 35.18
CA VAL A 10 -15.37 -36.90 34.75
C VAL A 10 -15.49 -36.82 33.24
N SER A 11 -16.13 -35.74 32.77
CA SER A 11 -16.20 -35.40 31.35
C SER A 11 -14.76 -35.22 30.87
N LYS A 12 -14.22 -36.20 30.15
CA LYS A 12 -12.97 -36.08 29.44
C LYS A 12 -13.20 -35.06 28.31
N ARG A 13 -12.95 -33.77 28.61
CA ARG A 13 -12.92 -32.74 27.55
C ARG A 13 -11.88 -33.19 26.53
N PRO A 14 -12.25 -33.30 25.24
CA PRO A 14 -11.36 -33.84 24.24
C PRO A 14 -10.20 -32.86 24.06
N TYR A 15 -8.96 -33.33 24.22
CA TYR A 15 -7.72 -32.51 24.13
C TYR A 15 -7.59 -31.77 22.78
N TRP A 16 -8.24 -32.26 21.72
CA TRP A 16 -8.25 -31.59 20.42
C TRP A 16 -9.02 -30.23 20.46
N ALA A 17 -10.02 -30.07 21.34
CA ALA A 17 -10.74 -28.80 21.47
C ALA A 17 -9.85 -27.71 22.08
N SER A 18 -9.00 -28.05 23.06
CA SER A 18 -8.04 -27.12 23.64
C SER A 18 -6.88 -26.82 22.69
N ALA A 19 -6.44 -27.81 21.89
CA ALA A 19 -5.44 -27.61 20.85
C ALA A 19 -5.94 -26.67 19.74
N LEU A 20 -7.20 -26.84 19.30
CA LEU A 20 -7.83 -25.92 18.32
C LEU A 20 -8.00 -24.51 18.88
N ALA A 21 -8.40 -24.37 20.15
CA ALA A 21 -8.51 -23.05 20.78
C ALA A 21 -7.14 -22.35 20.88
N MET A 22 -6.07 -23.07 21.26
CA MET A 22 -4.72 -22.54 21.28
C MET A 22 -4.23 -22.15 19.88
N ALA A 23 -4.48 -22.97 18.87
CA ALA A 23 -4.14 -22.65 17.47
C ALA A 23 -4.88 -21.42 16.97
N ALA A 24 -6.17 -21.29 17.29
CA ALA A 24 -6.97 -20.10 16.95
C ALA A 24 -6.44 -18.84 17.66
N CYS A 25 -6.12 -18.93 18.95
CA CYS A 25 -5.50 -17.81 19.68
C CYS A 25 -4.14 -17.41 19.10
N LEU A 26 -3.30 -18.39 18.75
CA LEU A 26 -2.02 -18.16 18.08
C LEU A 26 -2.20 -17.48 16.72
N LEU A 27 -3.15 -17.93 15.91
CA LEU A 27 -3.49 -17.31 14.63
C LEU A 27 -3.96 -15.87 14.80
N VAL A 28 -4.79 -15.58 15.80
CA VAL A 28 -5.26 -14.22 16.11
C VAL A 28 -4.09 -13.33 16.55
N VAL A 29 -3.19 -13.84 17.40
CA VAL A 29 -2.00 -13.11 17.85
C VAL A 29 -1.05 -12.84 16.69
N VAL A 30 -0.77 -13.83 15.85
CA VAL A 30 0.09 -13.71 14.67
C VAL A 30 -0.52 -12.75 13.66
N TRP A 31 -1.84 -12.82 13.43
CA TRP A 31 -2.57 -11.91 12.56
C TRP A 31 -2.59 -10.47 13.10
N GLY A 32 -2.85 -10.30 14.40
CA GLY A 32 -2.83 -9.01 15.09
C GLY A 32 -1.42 -8.38 15.15
N ALA A 33 -0.38 -9.22 15.20
CA ALA A 33 1.02 -8.78 15.16
C ALA A 33 1.46 -8.22 13.79
N GLY A 34 0.55 -8.15 12.80
CA GLY A 34 0.86 -7.59 11.48
C GLY A 34 1.54 -8.58 10.52
N TRP A 35 1.53 -9.90 10.85
CA TRP A 35 2.06 -10.91 9.94
C TRP A 35 1.21 -10.95 8.66
N GLN A 36 1.83 -10.62 7.54
CA GLN A 36 1.22 -10.57 6.22
C GLN A 36 1.97 -11.54 5.29
N PRO A 37 1.56 -12.81 5.23
CA PRO A 37 2.27 -13.82 4.42
C PRO A 37 2.30 -13.48 2.93
N LEU A 38 1.34 -12.74 2.42
CA LEU A 38 1.31 -12.28 1.03
C LEU A 38 2.45 -11.31 0.69
N ARG A 39 3.01 -10.56 1.66
CA ARG A 39 4.20 -9.73 1.43
C ARG A 39 5.39 -10.55 0.98
N TRP A 40 5.57 -11.74 1.54
CA TRP A 40 6.69 -12.61 1.17
C TRP A 40 6.61 -13.05 -0.29
N VAL A 41 5.39 -13.19 -0.83
CA VAL A 41 5.19 -13.53 -2.25
C VAL A 41 5.60 -12.35 -3.13
N ASP A 42 5.25 -11.12 -2.77
CA ASP A 42 5.66 -9.91 -3.49
C ASP A 42 7.16 -9.64 -3.37
N ASP A 43 7.77 -9.99 -2.22
CA ASP A 43 9.21 -9.84 -1.97
C ASP A 43 10.03 -10.93 -2.68
N LEU A 44 9.43 -12.12 -2.94
CA LEU A 44 10.08 -13.18 -3.71
C LEU A 44 10.30 -12.73 -5.16
N GLY A 45 11.56 -12.51 -5.52
CA GLY A 45 11.97 -12.04 -6.85
C GLY A 45 11.84 -10.51 -7.01
N ALA A 46 11.66 -9.73 -5.93
CA ALA A 46 11.92 -8.31 -5.93
C ALA A 46 13.42 -8.04 -5.75
N ASP A 47 13.98 -7.13 -6.54
CA ASP A 47 15.39 -6.70 -6.39
C ASP A 47 15.54 -5.65 -5.30
N TRP A 48 14.48 -4.86 -5.06
CA TRP A 48 14.48 -3.78 -4.08
C TRP A 48 13.16 -3.74 -3.31
N VAL A 49 13.28 -3.67 -1.97
CA VAL A 49 12.15 -3.62 -1.05
C VAL A 49 12.38 -2.49 -0.05
N SER A 50 11.32 -1.76 0.33
CA SER A 50 11.26 -0.86 1.47
C SER A 50 10.39 -1.44 2.57
N ALA A 51 10.81 -1.28 3.83
CA ALA A 51 10.04 -1.69 5.01
C ALA A 51 8.84 -0.74 5.26
N PRO A 52 7.87 -1.12 6.11
CA PRO A 52 6.86 -0.18 6.60
C PRO A 52 7.49 1.07 7.22
N GLY A 53 7.02 2.25 6.82
CA GLY A 53 7.55 3.54 7.26
C GLY A 53 8.91 3.94 6.65
N GLU A 54 9.53 3.09 5.85
CA GLU A 54 10.81 3.38 5.20
C GLU A 54 10.60 3.94 3.79
N VAL A 55 11.19 5.10 3.51
CA VAL A 55 11.35 5.64 2.16
C VAL A 55 12.77 5.35 1.69
N ARG A 56 12.92 4.64 0.57
CA ARG A 56 14.21 4.16 0.08
C ARG A 56 14.53 4.66 -1.30
N THR A 57 15.71 5.26 -1.48
CA THR A 57 16.20 5.69 -2.80
C THR A 57 17.12 4.64 -3.41
N VAL A 58 16.89 4.30 -4.66
CA VAL A 58 17.62 3.31 -5.46
C VAL A 58 18.14 3.96 -6.75
N ALA A 59 19.41 3.74 -7.07
CA ALA A 59 19.97 4.07 -8.38
C ALA A 59 19.94 2.82 -9.26
N LEU A 60 19.38 2.95 -10.46
CA LEU A 60 19.34 1.88 -11.44
C LEU A 60 20.59 1.91 -12.35
N SER A 61 20.86 0.81 -13.05
CA SER A 61 22.06 0.66 -13.87
C SER A 61 22.12 1.61 -15.08
N ASP A 62 20.96 2.14 -15.53
CA ASP A 62 20.85 3.14 -16.59
C ASP A 62 21.04 4.60 -16.10
N GLY A 63 21.35 4.79 -14.81
CA GLY A 63 21.46 6.09 -14.16
C GLY A 63 20.12 6.68 -13.69
N SER A 64 18.99 6.03 -14.00
CA SER A 64 17.68 6.43 -13.48
C SER A 64 17.62 6.24 -11.97
N ARG A 65 16.82 7.07 -11.29
CA ARG A 65 16.61 6.99 -9.84
C ARG A 65 15.16 6.64 -9.54
N VAL A 66 15.00 5.71 -8.61
CA VAL A 66 13.68 5.32 -8.06
C VAL A 66 13.67 5.64 -6.58
N VAL A 67 12.63 6.31 -6.11
CA VAL A 67 12.34 6.45 -4.69
C VAL A 67 11.15 5.54 -4.39
N LEU A 68 11.38 4.52 -3.58
CA LEU A 68 10.34 3.62 -3.08
C LEU A 68 9.67 4.27 -1.87
N ASP A 69 8.36 4.32 -1.89
CA ASP A 69 7.55 4.70 -0.74
C ASP A 69 7.57 3.60 0.34
N ALA A 70 7.01 3.85 1.51
CA ALA A 70 6.87 2.86 2.57
C ALA A 70 6.19 1.59 2.05
N ASP A 71 6.65 0.41 2.52
CA ASP A 71 6.07 -0.89 2.18
C ASP A 71 5.93 -1.13 0.67
N SER A 72 7.02 -0.95 -0.07
CA SER A 72 7.04 -1.08 -1.54
C SER A 72 8.08 -2.10 -2.01
N ALA A 73 7.81 -2.73 -3.15
CA ALA A 73 8.69 -3.72 -3.74
C ALA A 73 8.73 -3.56 -5.27
N ILE A 74 9.93 -3.59 -5.85
CA ILE A 74 10.14 -3.56 -7.31
C ILE A 74 11.07 -4.68 -7.75
N ALA A 75 10.81 -5.20 -8.96
CA ALA A 75 11.73 -6.04 -9.71
C ALA A 75 12.21 -5.29 -10.96
N VAL A 76 13.48 -5.44 -11.33
CA VAL A 76 14.11 -4.73 -12.44
C VAL A 76 14.59 -5.73 -13.48
N GLN A 77 14.13 -5.59 -14.72
CA GLN A 77 14.48 -6.49 -15.81
C GLN A 77 14.90 -5.65 -17.02
N TYR A 78 16.21 -5.46 -17.17
CA TYR A 78 16.78 -4.73 -18.32
C TYR A 78 17.26 -5.71 -19.38
N SER A 79 16.93 -5.39 -20.62
CA SER A 79 17.36 -6.14 -21.81
C SER A 79 17.92 -5.19 -22.87
N ALA A 80 18.38 -5.73 -23.99
CA ALA A 80 18.95 -4.91 -25.09
C ALA A 80 17.95 -3.93 -25.72
N GLY A 81 16.64 -4.15 -25.58
CA GLY A 81 15.58 -3.34 -26.20
C GLY A 81 14.61 -2.68 -25.24
N GLU A 82 14.76 -2.93 -23.93
CA GLU A 82 13.78 -2.46 -22.94
C GLU A 82 14.41 -2.31 -21.54
N ARG A 83 14.02 -1.23 -20.85
CA ARG A 83 14.30 -0.97 -19.45
C ARG A 83 12.99 -1.22 -18.67
N HIS A 84 12.78 -2.46 -18.22
CA HIS A 84 11.53 -2.86 -17.57
C HIS A 84 11.65 -2.89 -16.04
N VAL A 85 10.65 -2.33 -15.35
CA VAL A 85 10.49 -2.40 -13.90
C VAL A 85 9.07 -2.85 -13.59
N GLU A 86 8.93 -3.81 -12.70
CA GLU A 86 7.65 -4.26 -12.15
C GLU A 86 7.47 -3.70 -10.74
N LEU A 87 6.44 -2.88 -10.50
CA LEU A 87 6.03 -2.48 -9.16
C LEU A 87 5.10 -3.56 -8.59
N ARG A 88 5.64 -4.41 -7.73
CA ARG A 88 4.93 -5.56 -7.13
C ARG A 88 4.04 -5.15 -5.98
N ARG A 89 4.46 -4.16 -5.18
CA ARG A 89 3.72 -3.64 -4.03
C ARG A 89 4.02 -2.17 -3.84
N GLY A 90 3.05 -1.42 -3.32
CA GLY A 90 3.22 -0.07 -2.82
C GLY A 90 3.23 1.01 -3.89
N ALA A 91 4.16 1.95 -3.78
CA ALA A 91 4.33 3.06 -4.71
C ALA A 91 5.81 3.37 -4.94
N ALA A 92 6.11 3.89 -6.12
CA ALA A 92 7.45 4.32 -6.47
C ALA A 92 7.40 5.58 -7.33
N TYR A 93 8.32 6.49 -7.05
CA TYR A 93 8.54 7.68 -7.85
C TYR A 93 9.80 7.49 -8.70
N PHE A 94 9.64 7.70 -9.99
CA PHE A 94 10.66 7.47 -11.00
C PHE A 94 11.21 8.79 -11.53
N SER A 95 12.52 8.95 -11.52
CA SER A 95 13.26 9.99 -12.24
C SER A 95 14.08 9.31 -13.33
N VAL A 96 13.46 9.16 -14.51
CA VAL A 96 14.05 8.39 -15.61
C VAL A 96 14.98 9.27 -16.44
N VAL A 97 16.19 8.76 -16.65
CA VAL A 97 17.18 9.40 -17.54
C VAL A 97 16.69 9.30 -19.00
N PRO A 98 16.67 10.43 -19.74
CA PRO A 98 16.30 10.42 -21.14
C PRO A 98 17.16 9.45 -21.97
N GLY A 99 16.50 8.69 -22.86
CA GLY A 99 17.16 7.71 -23.72
C GLY A 99 16.25 7.21 -24.83
N GLU A 100 16.83 6.59 -25.85
CA GLU A 100 16.09 6.04 -27.00
C GLU A 100 15.36 4.74 -26.64
N ILE A 101 15.95 3.95 -25.72
CA ILE A 101 15.34 2.70 -25.23
C ILE A 101 14.22 3.07 -24.25
N PRO A 102 12.97 2.61 -24.47
CA PRO A 102 11.88 2.89 -23.58
C PRO A 102 12.11 2.35 -22.17
N PHE A 103 11.62 3.11 -21.18
CA PHE A 103 11.53 2.69 -19.80
C PHE A 103 10.05 2.36 -19.49
N THR A 104 9.79 1.16 -19.05
CA THR A 104 8.43 0.65 -18.82
C THR A 104 8.26 0.27 -17.36
N VAL A 105 7.19 0.75 -16.74
CA VAL A 105 6.78 0.33 -15.39
C VAL A 105 5.48 -0.43 -15.47
N ALA A 106 5.49 -1.71 -15.12
CA ALA A 106 4.31 -2.54 -14.97
C ALA A 106 3.81 -2.52 -13.52
N ALA A 107 2.50 -2.39 -13.31
CA ALA A 107 1.87 -2.47 -11.99
C ALA A 107 0.43 -2.92 -12.12
N ALA A 108 0.00 -3.94 -11.34
CA ALA A 108 -1.40 -4.38 -11.26
C ALA A 108 -2.08 -4.55 -12.65
N GLY A 109 -1.40 -5.18 -13.59
CA GLY A 109 -1.89 -5.45 -14.95
C GLY A 109 -1.87 -4.25 -15.92
N GLY A 110 -1.54 -3.04 -15.44
CA GLY A 110 -1.34 -1.86 -16.26
C GLY A 110 0.15 -1.57 -16.52
N GLU A 111 0.41 -0.64 -17.43
CA GLU A 111 1.76 -0.28 -17.88
C GLU A 111 1.90 1.22 -18.10
N ALA A 112 3.01 1.78 -17.65
CA ALA A 112 3.43 3.17 -17.90
C ALA A 112 4.75 3.17 -18.66
N ARG A 113 4.79 3.74 -19.88
CA ARG A 113 5.97 3.77 -20.77
C ARG A 113 6.46 5.19 -21.01
N VAL A 114 7.76 5.39 -20.86
CA VAL A 114 8.41 6.71 -20.97
C VAL A 114 9.75 6.65 -21.70
N LEU A 115 10.27 7.82 -22.09
CA LEU A 115 11.63 7.97 -22.62
C LEU A 115 12.54 8.81 -21.71
N GLY A 116 11.97 9.60 -20.79
CA GLY A 116 12.71 10.48 -19.88
C GLY A 116 11.71 11.40 -19.15
N THR A 117 11.26 10.99 -17.97
CA THR A 117 10.08 11.55 -17.32
C THR A 117 10.23 11.45 -15.81
N ARG A 118 9.56 12.34 -15.07
CA ARG A 118 9.39 12.25 -13.62
C ARG A 118 7.91 11.97 -13.31
N PHE A 119 7.64 10.83 -12.69
CA PHE A 119 6.28 10.37 -12.45
C PHE A 119 6.22 9.39 -11.27
N GLU A 120 5.05 9.24 -10.69
CA GLU A 120 4.73 8.22 -9.69
C GLU A 120 3.89 7.12 -10.30
N VAL A 121 4.15 5.88 -9.89
CA VAL A 121 3.25 4.74 -10.07
C VAL A 121 2.90 4.20 -8.69
N ARG A 122 1.60 3.99 -8.44
CA ARG A 122 1.08 3.49 -7.17
C ARG A 122 0.11 2.35 -7.42
N ARG A 123 0.26 1.25 -6.69
CA ARG A 123 -0.74 0.17 -6.66
C ARG A 123 -1.89 0.54 -5.72
N LEU A 124 -3.11 0.26 -6.15
CA LEU A 124 -4.37 0.51 -5.42
C LEU A 124 -5.21 -0.77 -5.48
N GLY A 125 -5.01 -1.68 -4.53
CA GLY A 125 -5.65 -3.01 -4.60
C GLY A 125 -5.29 -3.74 -5.90
N GLU A 126 -6.31 -4.12 -6.67
CA GLU A 126 -6.17 -4.80 -7.97
C GLU A 126 -5.88 -3.85 -9.15
N GLY A 127 -5.74 -2.57 -8.89
CA GLY A 127 -5.45 -1.56 -9.91
C GLY A 127 -4.22 -0.74 -9.60
N GLY A 128 -4.05 0.33 -10.38
CA GLY A 128 -2.94 1.26 -10.20
C GLY A 128 -3.30 2.69 -10.56
N ARG A 129 -2.39 3.58 -10.25
CA ARG A 129 -2.48 5.00 -10.55
C ARG A 129 -1.14 5.51 -11.03
N VAL A 130 -1.16 6.32 -12.09
CA VAL A 130 0.01 7.00 -12.62
C VAL A 130 -0.22 8.49 -12.53
N SER A 131 0.72 9.23 -11.93
CA SER A 131 0.70 10.69 -11.77
C SER A 131 1.98 11.27 -12.35
N VAL A 132 1.87 12.24 -13.27
CA VAL A 132 3.00 12.79 -14.01
C VAL A 132 3.42 14.14 -13.44
N GLN A 133 4.66 14.24 -12.95
CA GLN A 133 5.22 15.50 -12.48
C GLN A 133 5.88 16.28 -13.63
N GLN A 134 6.59 15.58 -14.53
CA GLN A 134 7.28 16.23 -15.64
C GLN A 134 7.44 15.27 -16.82
N GLY A 135 7.25 15.77 -18.04
CA GLY A 135 7.41 15.01 -19.28
C GLY A 135 6.12 14.37 -19.76
N ARG A 136 6.21 13.21 -20.40
CA ARG A 136 5.07 12.48 -20.98
C ARG A 136 5.16 11.01 -20.63
N VAL A 137 4.02 10.42 -20.29
CA VAL A 137 3.86 9.01 -19.94
C VAL A 137 2.74 8.40 -20.79
N ALA A 138 3.02 7.35 -21.53
CA ALA A 138 1.99 6.56 -22.20
C ALA A 138 1.52 5.47 -21.22
N VAL A 139 0.24 5.51 -20.83
CA VAL A 139 -0.36 4.60 -19.84
C VAL A 139 -1.39 3.69 -20.51
N ARG A 140 -1.36 2.40 -20.21
CA ARG A 140 -2.40 1.42 -20.53
C ARG A 140 -2.87 0.75 -19.25
N GLY A 141 -4.17 0.65 -19.05
CA GLY A 141 -4.76 -0.09 -17.92
C GLY A 141 -4.76 -1.60 -18.13
N GLY A 142 -4.53 -2.06 -19.36
CA GLY A 142 -4.44 -3.47 -19.71
C GLY A 142 -3.85 -3.70 -21.10
N PRO A 143 -3.55 -4.96 -21.45
CA PRO A 143 -2.83 -5.29 -22.69
C PRO A 143 -3.63 -4.99 -23.98
N LEU A 144 -4.95 -4.96 -23.91
CA LEU A 144 -5.85 -4.71 -25.05
C LEU A 144 -6.25 -3.24 -25.17
N GLU A 145 -5.90 -2.38 -24.20
CA GLU A 145 -6.25 -0.97 -24.23
C GLU A 145 -5.24 -0.16 -25.05
N ALA A 146 -5.73 0.79 -25.82
CA ALA A 146 -4.88 1.76 -26.50
C ALA A 146 -4.19 2.68 -25.47
N PRO A 147 -2.88 2.99 -25.61
CA PRO A 147 -2.18 3.81 -24.66
C PRO A 147 -2.74 5.25 -24.65
N ARG A 148 -2.93 5.78 -23.45
CA ARG A 148 -3.27 7.19 -23.22
C ARG A 148 -2.03 7.96 -22.81
N VAL A 149 -1.75 9.07 -23.46
CA VAL A 149 -0.58 9.91 -23.13
C VAL A 149 -1.00 10.95 -22.09
N LEU A 150 -0.29 10.92 -20.95
CA LEU A 150 -0.39 11.91 -19.88
C LEU A 150 0.78 12.89 -19.97
N THR A 151 0.52 14.14 -19.59
CA THR A 151 1.52 15.21 -19.44
C THR A 151 1.60 15.66 -17.98
N ALA A 152 2.47 16.63 -17.67
CA ALA A 152 2.60 17.17 -16.32
C ALA A 152 1.24 17.58 -15.72
N ASP A 153 1.09 17.37 -14.42
CA ASP A 153 -0.11 17.64 -13.61
C ASP A 153 -1.36 16.85 -14.04
N GLN A 154 -1.12 15.73 -14.71
CA GLN A 154 -2.17 14.78 -15.08
C GLN A 154 -1.99 13.46 -14.35
N GLN A 155 -3.13 12.81 -14.09
CA GLN A 155 -3.21 11.54 -13.41
C GLN A 155 -4.29 10.66 -14.05
N VAL A 156 -4.04 9.35 -14.07
CA VAL A 156 -5.04 8.33 -14.41
C VAL A 156 -4.93 7.17 -13.44
N SER A 157 -6.08 6.66 -13.01
CA SER A 157 -6.18 5.38 -12.31
C SER A 157 -6.69 4.33 -13.28
N TYR A 158 -6.31 3.08 -13.08
CA TYR A 158 -6.79 1.94 -13.86
C TYR A 158 -7.10 0.76 -12.95
N ALA A 159 -8.04 -0.06 -13.35
CA ALA A 159 -8.39 -1.32 -12.67
C ALA A 159 -9.05 -2.28 -13.68
N ALA A 160 -8.95 -3.58 -13.43
CA ALA A 160 -9.57 -4.62 -14.27
C ALA A 160 -9.23 -4.49 -15.77
N GLY A 161 -8.02 -4.04 -16.10
CA GLY A 161 -7.56 -3.93 -17.49
C GLY A 161 -8.03 -2.68 -18.24
N VAL A 162 -8.67 -1.71 -17.56
CA VAL A 162 -9.22 -0.49 -18.18
C VAL A 162 -8.77 0.75 -17.41
N SER A 163 -8.39 1.79 -18.16
CA SER A 163 -8.08 3.11 -17.59
C SER A 163 -9.37 3.90 -17.31
N GLY A 164 -9.40 4.52 -16.13
CA GLY A 164 -10.47 5.44 -15.75
C GLY A 164 -10.36 6.81 -16.41
N ASN A 165 -11.07 7.78 -15.85
CA ASN A 165 -11.04 9.15 -16.36
C ASN A 165 -9.70 9.83 -16.10
N LEU A 166 -9.22 10.60 -17.10
CA LEU A 166 -8.07 11.46 -16.96
C LEU A 166 -8.40 12.63 -16.02
N GLN A 167 -7.62 12.78 -14.98
CA GLN A 167 -7.68 13.93 -14.08
C GLN A 167 -6.60 14.94 -14.48
N GLN A 168 -6.96 16.22 -14.52
CA GLN A 168 -6.07 17.33 -14.87
C GLN A 168 -5.97 18.32 -13.71
N GLY A 169 -4.88 19.08 -13.66
CA GLY A 169 -4.65 20.06 -12.59
C GLY A 169 -4.39 19.41 -11.24
N VAL A 170 -3.82 18.21 -11.23
CA VAL A 170 -3.49 17.46 -10.01
C VAL A 170 -2.20 18.02 -9.43
N ASP A 171 -2.20 18.36 -8.14
CA ASP A 171 -0.98 18.71 -7.41
C ASP A 171 -0.13 17.45 -7.16
N VAL A 172 0.67 17.09 -8.17
CA VAL A 172 1.56 15.92 -8.08
C VAL A 172 2.65 16.14 -7.03
N GLY A 173 3.03 17.39 -6.75
CA GLY A 173 3.95 17.72 -5.66
C GLY A 173 3.39 17.29 -4.30
N ALA A 174 2.14 17.63 -4.03
CA ALA A 174 1.45 17.20 -2.81
C ALA A 174 1.28 15.68 -2.74
N LEU A 175 0.92 15.02 -3.85
CA LEU A 175 0.79 13.55 -3.90
C LEU A 175 2.11 12.82 -3.64
N THR A 176 3.23 13.41 -4.04
CA THR A 176 4.56 12.82 -3.89
C THR A 176 5.37 13.39 -2.72
N ALA A 177 4.72 14.16 -1.81
CA ALA A 177 5.35 14.76 -0.63
C ALA A 177 5.84 13.71 0.39
N TRP A 178 5.40 12.47 0.28
CA TRP A 178 5.91 11.35 1.07
C TRP A 178 7.43 11.14 0.90
N ARG A 179 8.01 11.51 -0.24
CA ARG A 179 9.46 11.50 -0.48
C ARG A 179 10.23 12.43 0.46
N ASP A 180 9.55 13.47 0.94
CA ASP A 180 10.07 14.48 1.87
C ASP A 180 9.53 14.26 3.29
N GLY A 181 9.03 13.05 3.59
CA GLY A 181 8.53 12.66 4.90
C GLY A 181 7.17 13.27 5.27
N ARG A 182 6.32 13.62 4.29
CA ARG A 182 5.01 14.23 4.52
C ARG A 182 3.91 13.49 3.79
N LEU A 183 2.80 13.24 4.47
CA LEU A 183 1.56 12.73 3.86
C LEU A 183 0.57 13.88 3.72
N SER A 184 0.15 14.17 2.50
CA SER A 184 -0.78 15.26 2.20
C SER A 184 -2.08 14.70 1.63
N PHE A 185 -3.19 15.07 2.24
CA PHE A 185 -4.54 14.64 1.87
C PHE A 185 -5.40 15.85 1.56
N TYR A 186 -6.11 15.83 0.46
CA TYR A 186 -7.07 16.85 0.09
C TYR A 186 -8.43 16.23 -0.20
N ARG A 187 -9.40 16.46 0.69
CA ARG A 187 -10.75 15.88 0.62
C ARG A 187 -10.73 14.34 0.41
N ALA A 188 -9.69 13.68 0.92
CA ALA A 188 -9.58 12.24 0.88
C ALA A 188 -10.58 11.60 1.86
N THR A 189 -11.08 10.43 1.55
CA THR A 189 -11.90 9.67 2.49
C THR A 189 -11.03 9.13 3.63
N LEU A 190 -11.61 8.94 4.81
CA LEU A 190 -10.90 8.30 5.92
C LEU A 190 -10.35 6.92 5.52
N GLY A 191 -11.12 6.18 4.70
CA GLY A 191 -10.67 4.89 4.16
C GLY A 191 -9.36 5.01 3.38
N GLU A 192 -9.27 5.99 2.44
CA GLU A 192 -8.05 6.25 1.66
C GLU A 192 -6.87 6.66 2.55
N VAL A 193 -7.13 7.50 3.56
CA VAL A 193 -6.09 7.91 4.53
C VAL A 193 -5.59 6.74 5.35
N LEU A 194 -6.49 5.87 5.84
CA LEU A 194 -6.11 4.69 6.60
C LEU A 194 -5.36 3.66 5.74
N ASP A 195 -5.73 3.50 4.45
CA ASP A 195 -5.04 2.61 3.53
C ASP A 195 -3.60 3.09 3.27
N GLU A 196 -3.39 4.41 3.19
CA GLU A 196 -2.04 4.98 3.12
C GLU A 196 -1.29 4.81 4.44
N LEU A 197 -1.92 5.11 5.58
CA LEU A 197 -1.30 5.06 6.90
C LEU A 197 -0.84 3.65 7.28
N ARG A 198 -1.55 2.61 6.82
CA ARG A 198 -1.18 1.19 7.03
C ARG A 198 0.20 0.85 6.48
N ARG A 199 0.69 1.60 5.51
CA ARG A 199 2.01 1.40 4.93
C ARG A 199 3.13 1.97 5.82
N TYR A 200 2.78 2.95 6.65
CA TYR A 200 3.71 3.60 7.58
C TYR A 200 3.66 3.00 8.98
N TYR A 201 2.60 2.28 9.30
CA TYR A 201 2.43 1.65 10.60
C TYR A 201 2.92 0.19 10.59
N PRO A 202 3.82 -0.20 11.52
CA PRO A 202 4.40 -1.55 11.52
C PRO A 202 3.43 -2.64 12.01
N GLY A 203 2.22 -2.27 12.44
CA GLY A 203 1.16 -3.16 12.90
C GLY A 203 -0.04 -3.19 11.96
N ARG A 204 -1.23 -3.29 12.55
CA ARG A 204 -2.52 -3.24 11.84
C ARG A 204 -3.39 -2.11 12.34
N ILE A 205 -4.10 -1.48 11.39
CA ILE A 205 -5.14 -0.50 11.67
C ILE A 205 -6.44 -1.08 11.09
N VAL A 206 -7.44 -1.29 11.95
CA VAL A 206 -8.74 -1.86 11.57
C VAL A 206 -9.82 -0.83 11.86
N LEU A 207 -10.64 -0.51 10.87
CA LEU A 207 -11.83 0.32 11.02
C LEU A 207 -13.04 -0.61 11.13
N LEU A 208 -13.74 -0.58 12.26
CA LEU A 208 -14.93 -1.40 12.51
C LEU A 208 -16.22 -0.70 12.06
N ASN A 209 -16.26 0.64 12.13
CA ASN A 209 -17.42 1.39 11.71
C ASN A 209 -17.26 1.84 10.25
N ASP A 210 -17.94 1.15 9.34
CA ASP A 210 -17.87 1.46 7.90
C ASP A 210 -18.48 2.83 7.54
N GLU A 211 -19.37 3.39 8.37
CA GLU A 211 -19.94 4.73 8.13
C GLU A 211 -18.89 5.84 8.19
N LEU A 212 -17.79 5.61 8.92
CA LEU A 212 -16.69 6.55 9.01
C LEU A 212 -15.79 6.54 7.79
N ARG A 213 -15.82 5.46 7.00
CA ARG A 213 -14.94 5.25 5.85
C ARG A 213 -15.02 6.39 4.83
N ASP A 214 -16.22 6.92 4.61
CA ASP A 214 -16.49 7.95 3.60
C ASP A 214 -16.34 9.39 4.13
N LYS A 215 -16.03 9.57 5.43
CA LYS A 215 -15.75 10.88 6.01
C LYS A 215 -14.54 11.50 5.32
N ARG A 216 -14.70 12.73 4.86
CA ARG A 216 -13.64 13.43 4.13
C ARG A 216 -12.77 14.25 5.07
N VAL A 217 -11.47 14.10 4.89
CA VAL A 217 -10.45 14.81 5.66
C VAL A 217 -9.46 15.49 4.72
N SER A 218 -8.87 16.58 5.21
CA SER A 218 -7.78 17.29 4.53
C SER A 218 -6.74 17.66 5.57
N GLY A 219 -5.48 17.50 5.22
CA GLY A 219 -4.37 17.83 6.12
C GLY A 219 -3.04 17.42 5.52
N SER A 220 -1.97 17.87 6.13
CA SER A 220 -0.61 17.48 5.81
C SER A 220 0.12 17.14 7.10
N PHE A 221 0.67 15.92 7.15
CA PHE A 221 1.20 15.31 8.36
C PHE A 221 2.63 14.82 8.13
N ALA A 222 3.43 14.73 9.20
CA ALA A 222 4.71 14.05 9.16
C ALA A 222 4.49 12.53 9.08
N SER A 223 5.07 11.86 8.10
CA SER A 223 4.89 10.42 7.88
C SER A 223 5.57 9.55 8.94
N GLN A 224 6.50 10.12 9.71
CA GLN A 224 7.30 9.40 10.71
C GLN A 224 6.53 9.07 11.99
N ASP A 225 5.38 9.70 12.22
CA ASP A 225 4.54 9.48 13.41
C ASP A 225 3.10 9.16 13.01
N PRO A 226 2.82 7.90 12.61
CA PRO A 226 1.48 7.47 12.25
C PRO A 226 0.47 7.58 13.41
N GLN A 227 0.93 7.49 14.67
CA GLN A 227 0.07 7.62 15.83
C GLN A 227 -0.43 9.05 15.99
N ALA A 228 0.44 10.05 15.88
CA ALA A 228 0.03 11.45 15.91
C ALA A 228 -0.96 11.81 14.80
N ILE A 229 -0.86 11.14 13.63
CA ILE A 229 -1.83 11.31 12.55
C ILE A 229 -3.20 10.77 12.97
N LEU A 230 -3.24 9.57 13.57
CA LEU A 230 -4.49 8.96 14.06
C LEU A 230 -5.13 9.82 15.15
N ASP A 231 -4.34 10.35 16.09
CA ASP A 231 -4.83 11.25 17.16
C ASP A 231 -5.46 12.53 16.59
N ALA A 232 -4.81 13.13 15.58
CA ALA A 232 -5.35 14.29 14.88
C ALA A 232 -6.65 13.98 14.12
N LEU A 233 -6.71 12.81 13.45
CA LEU A 233 -7.92 12.36 12.75
C LEU A 233 -9.05 12.04 13.72
N GLN A 234 -8.78 11.47 14.88
CA GLN A 234 -9.76 11.24 15.96
C GLN A 234 -10.43 12.54 16.38
N GLY A 235 -9.66 13.62 16.57
CA GLY A 235 -10.19 14.91 16.94
C GLY A 235 -11.12 15.54 15.89
N VAL A 236 -10.94 15.20 14.61
CA VAL A 236 -11.73 15.77 13.50
C VAL A 236 -12.93 14.89 13.14
N VAL A 237 -12.74 13.58 13.10
CA VAL A 237 -13.75 12.61 12.61
C VAL A 237 -14.63 12.09 13.74
N GLY A 238 -14.10 12.00 14.97
CA GLY A 238 -14.87 11.61 16.17
C GLY A 238 -14.95 10.10 16.38
N PHE A 239 -13.98 9.31 15.91
CA PHE A 239 -13.89 7.87 16.24
C PHE A 239 -13.18 7.65 17.58
N GLU A 240 -13.38 6.48 18.17
CA GLU A 240 -12.59 6.00 19.30
C GLU A 240 -11.50 5.06 18.81
N GLN A 241 -10.28 5.20 19.35
CA GLN A 241 -9.17 4.30 19.05
C GLN A 241 -8.79 3.44 20.26
N HIS A 242 -8.55 2.16 20.02
CA HIS A 242 -8.07 1.21 21.01
C HIS A 242 -6.84 0.49 20.48
N GLU A 243 -5.73 0.64 21.18
CA GLU A 243 -4.50 -0.06 20.86
C GLU A 243 -4.40 -1.36 21.65
N LEU A 244 -4.10 -2.45 20.96
CA LEU A 244 -3.92 -3.77 21.53
C LEU A 244 -2.51 -4.28 21.22
N LEU A 245 -1.80 -4.76 22.25
CA LEU A 245 -0.47 -5.39 22.15
C LEU A 245 0.60 -4.50 21.45
N GLY A 246 0.41 -3.17 21.40
CA GLY A 246 1.35 -2.25 20.76
C GLY A 246 1.43 -2.38 19.23
N ARG A 247 0.52 -3.14 18.59
CA ARG A 247 0.57 -3.42 17.15
C ARG A 247 -0.77 -3.50 16.43
N LEU A 248 -1.87 -3.54 17.14
CA LEU A 248 -3.21 -3.55 16.57
C LEU A 248 -3.98 -2.33 17.05
N ILE A 249 -4.35 -1.45 16.13
CA ILE A 249 -5.20 -0.30 16.41
C ILE A 249 -6.59 -0.59 15.83
N ILE A 250 -7.60 -0.48 16.68
CA ILE A 250 -9.00 -0.64 16.33
C ILE A 250 -9.68 0.72 16.43
N LEU A 251 -10.33 1.14 15.35
CA LEU A 251 -11.09 2.37 15.22
C LEU A 251 -12.58 2.03 15.15
N ARG A 252 -13.41 2.67 16.01
CA ARG A 252 -14.86 2.44 16.08
C ARG A 252 -15.65 3.74 16.27
#